data_0d21f587036efd9252a8b857e876b531
#
_entry.id   0d21f587036efd9252a8b857e876b531
#
_cell.length_a   1.000
_cell.length_b   1.000
_cell.length_c   1.000
_cell.angle_alpha   90.00
_cell.angle_beta   90.00
_cell.angle_gamma   90.00
#
_symmetry.space_group_name_H-M   'P 1'
#
loop_
_entity.id
_entity.type
_entity.pdbx_description
1 polymer ?
#
loop_
_entity_poly.entity_id
_entity_poly.type
_entity_poly.pdbx_seq_one_letter_code
_entity_poly.pdbx_strand_id
1 'polypeptide(L)'
;MKEDKLFYLQQNNLNLKKFMDEYFKKDVPLVFGDGMPGAKIVLVGEAPGRNEVEIGKPFVGQAGKNLDEFMKILELNREEIYITNVVKFRPYKINKKTQSISNRPPTKEEIKISEPFLKKELEILNPKLVVSLGNVPLKCLTGDESATIGEYH
;
A
#
# COMPACT_ATOMS: atom_id res chain seq x y z
N MET A 1 -0.39 -22.75 -0.08
CA MET A 1 -1.75 -22.90 0.43
C MET A 1 -2.18 -21.59 1.11
N LYS A 2 -3.49 -21.29 1.11
CA LYS A 2 -4.01 -20.01 1.62
C LYS A 2 -3.67 -19.74 3.08
N GLU A 3 -3.74 -20.77 3.93
CA GLU A 3 -3.45 -20.65 5.36
C GLU A 3 -1.99 -20.30 5.62
N ASP A 4 -1.08 -20.89 4.86
CA ASP A 4 0.34 -20.59 4.97
C ASP A 4 0.65 -19.18 4.51
N LYS A 5 0.01 -18.72 3.43
CA LYS A 5 0.17 -17.34 2.95
C LYS A 5 -0.29 -16.34 3.99
N LEU A 6 -1.44 -16.58 4.63
CA LEU A 6 -1.93 -15.70 5.68
C LEU A 6 -0.95 -15.62 6.83
N PHE A 7 -0.40 -16.75 7.27
CA PHE A 7 0.61 -16.78 8.33
C PHE A 7 1.83 -15.93 7.96
N TYR A 8 2.38 -16.13 6.77
CA TYR A 8 3.57 -15.38 6.33
C TYR A 8 3.29 -13.90 6.12
N LEU A 9 2.10 -13.54 5.65
CA LEU A 9 1.69 -12.13 5.57
C LEU A 9 1.63 -11.49 6.95
N GLN A 10 1.07 -12.18 7.93
CA GLN A 10 0.99 -11.68 9.30
C GLN A 10 2.39 -11.51 9.91
N GLN A 11 3.31 -12.45 9.67
CA GLN A 11 4.69 -12.33 10.12
C GLN A 11 5.38 -11.13 9.48
N ASN A 12 5.20 -10.93 8.18
CA ASN A 12 5.76 -9.78 7.49
C ASN A 12 5.21 -8.47 8.06
N ASN A 13 3.90 -8.42 8.34
CA ASN A 13 3.26 -7.25 8.95
C ASN A 13 3.81 -6.95 10.34
N LEU A 14 4.03 -7.96 11.18
CA LEU A 14 4.63 -7.79 12.49
C LEU A 14 6.07 -7.28 12.39
N ASN A 15 6.83 -7.82 11.46
CA ASN A 15 8.21 -7.38 11.22
C ASN A 15 8.25 -5.93 10.75
N LEU A 16 7.33 -5.55 9.88
CA LEU A 16 7.20 -4.17 9.41
C LEU A 16 6.86 -3.22 10.56
N LYS A 17 5.90 -3.59 11.39
CA LYS A 17 5.49 -2.79 12.55
C LYS A 17 6.67 -2.55 13.47
N LYS A 18 7.39 -3.61 13.81
CA LYS A 18 8.57 -3.53 14.68
C LYS A 18 9.64 -2.63 14.04
N PHE A 19 9.93 -2.81 12.76
CA PHE A 19 10.92 -2.01 12.07
C PHE A 19 10.56 -0.52 12.08
N MET A 20 9.32 -0.18 11.74
CA MET A 20 8.89 1.22 11.67
C MET A 20 8.88 1.90 13.03
N ASP A 21 8.43 1.19 14.08
CA ASP A 21 8.43 1.74 15.43
C ASP A 21 9.85 2.04 15.91
N GLU A 22 10.80 1.15 15.61
CA GLU A 22 12.21 1.35 15.96
C GLU A 22 12.85 2.46 15.13
N TYR A 23 12.55 2.51 13.84
CA TYR A 23 13.09 3.51 12.92
C TYR A 23 12.69 4.92 13.31
N PHE A 24 11.40 5.12 13.55
CA PHE A 24 10.84 6.44 13.90
C PHE A 24 10.86 6.73 15.40
N LYS A 25 11.24 5.75 16.23
CA LYS A 25 11.30 5.85 17.69
C LYS A 25 9.97 6.28 18.30
N LYS A 26 8.89 5.73 17.79
CA LYS A 26 7.51 5.99 18.28
C LYS A 26 6.59 4.89 17.76
N ASP A 27 5.38 4.84 18.32
CA ASP A 27 4.33 3.97 17.79
C ASP A 27 3.81 4.56 16.47
N VAL A 28 4.03 3.84 15.38
CA VAL A 28 3.64 4.27 14.02
C VAL A 28 2.39 3.52 13.61
N PRO A 29 1.24 4.23 13.44
CA PRO A 29 0.03 3.57 12.92
C PRO A 29 0.27 3.06 11.50
N LEU A 30 -0.04 1.78 11.26
CA LEU A 30 0.13 1.15 9.95
C LEU A 30 -1.22 0.71 9.39
N VAL A 31 -1.32 0.80 8.07
CA VAL A 31 -2.45 0.24 7.31
C VAL A 31 -1.89 -0.88 6.44
N PHE A 32 -2.21 -2.11 6.80
CA PHE A 32 -1.74 -3.28 6.07
C PHE A 32 -2.60 -3.56 4.85
N GLY A 33 -2.09 -4.40 3.95
CA GLY A 33 -2.86 -4.85 2.81
C GLY A 33 -4.10 -5.63 3.25
N ASP A 34 -5.11 -5.63 2.39
CA ASP A 34 -6.41 -6.22 2.66
C ASP A 34 -6.89 -7.03 1.45
N GLY A 35 -7.49 -8.17 1.70
CA GLY A 35 -8.04 -9.03 0.67
C GLY A 35 -7.67 -10.50 0.85
N MET A 36 -7.93 -11.28 -0.19
CA MET A 36 -7.69 -12.72 -0.18
C MET A 36 -6.22 -13.04 -0.43
N PRO A 37 -5.56 -13.79 0.47
CA PRO A 37 -4.16 -14.18 0.24
C PRO A 37 -3.93 -14.97 -1.05
N GLY A 38 -4.95 -15.67 -1.54
CA GLY A 38 -4.90 -16.40 -2.80
C GLY A 38 -5.33 -15.59 -4.01
N ALA A 39 -5.50 -14.27 -3.90
CA ALA A 39 -5.94 -13.43 -4.99
C ALA A 39 -4.96 -13.49 -6.17
N LYS A 40 -5.51 -13.54 -7.38
CA LYS A 40 -4.70 -13.55 -8.62
C LYS A 40 -4.26 -12.14 -9.02
N ILE A 41 -4.98 -11.14 -8.55
CA ILE A 41 -4.74 -9.72 -8.87
C ILE A 41 -4.43 -8.97 -7.58
N VAL A 42 -3.32 -8.26 -7.58
CA VAL A 42 -2.92 -7.38 -6.47
C VAL A 42 -2.85 -5.95 -6.99
N LEU A 43 -3.53 -5.05 -6.31
CA LEU A 43 -3.47 -3.62 -6.59
C LEU A 43 -2.52 -2.96 -5.59
N VAL A 44 -1.59 -2.15 -6.09
CA VAL A 44 -0.59 -1.48 -5.25
C VAL A 44 -0.70 0.02 -5.43
N GLY A 45 -1.09 0.71 -4.35
CA GLY A 45 -1.14 2.17 -4.30
C GLY A 45 0.10 2.76 -3.64
N GLU A 46 0.06 4.05 -3.39
CA GLU A 46 1.20 4.82 -2.88
C GLU A 46 1.32 4.72 -1.35
N ALA A 47 0.36 5.23 -0.63
CA ALA A 47 0.36 5.29 0.84
C ALA A 47 -1.05 5.58 1.35
N PRO A 48 -1.35 5.21 2.62
CA PRO A 48 -2.65 5.53 3.20
C PRO A 48 -2.75 7.01 3.54
N GLY A 49 -3.97 7.54 3.45
CA GLY A 49 -4.30 8.86 3.92
C GLY A 49 -4.97 8.83 5.28
N ARG A 50 -5.53 9.97 5.68
CA ARG A 50 -6.21 10.12 6.97
C ARG A 50 -7.32 9.09 7.20
N ASN A 51 -8.21 8.94 6.20
CA ASN A 51 -9.36 8.04 6.33
C ASN A 51 -8.93 6.57 6.47
N GLU A 52 -7.91 6.19 5.73
CA GLU A 52 -7.36 4.83 5.78
C GLU A 52 -6.78 4.51 7.15
N VAL A 53 -6.04 5.46 7.74
CA VAL A 53 -5.46 5.28 9.08
C VAL A 53 -6.56 5.21 10.15
N GLU A 54 -7.58 6.05 10.06
CA GLU A 54 -8.69 6.06 11.03
C GLU A 54 -9.48 4.75 11.01
N ILE A 55 -9.70 4.18 9.82
CA ILE A 55 -10.48 2.95 9.67
C ILE A 55 -9.60 1.70 9.78
N GLY A 56 -8.31 1.82 9.45
CA GLY A 56 -7.38 0.71 9.48
C GLY A 56 -7.40 -0.14 8.22
N LYS A 57 -7.94 0.37 7.12
CA LYS A 57 -8.04 -0.35 5.84
C LYS A 57 -7.58 0.52 4.67
N PRO A 58 -6.95 -0.07 3.62
CA PRO A 58 -6.55 0.69 2.45
C PRO A 58 -7.77 1.05 1.58
N PHE A 59 -7.68 2.17 0.89
CA PHE A 59 -8.67 2.59 -0.11
C PHE A 59 -10.10 2.66 0.42
N VAL A 60 -10.33 3.46 1.46
CA VAL A 60 -11.67 3.62 2.07
C VAL A 60 -12.27 5.02 1.87
N GLY A 61 -11.46 6.05 1.57
CA GLY A 61 -11.95 7.41 1.31
C GLY A 61 -12.35 7.62 -0.14
N GLN A 62 -12.09 8.81 -0.67
CA GLN A 62 -12.38 9.13 -2.07
C GLN A 62 -11.63 8.18 -3.03
N ALA A 63 -10.38 7.84 -2.70
CA ALA A 63 -9.62 6.87 -3.47
C ALA A 63 -10.31 5.50 -3.49
N GLY A 64 -10.93 5.10 -2.38
CA GLY A 64 -11.70 3.86 -2.31
C GLY A 64 -12.92 3.87 -3.21
N LYS A 65 -13.62 5.00 -3.26
CA LYS A 65 -14.78 5.15 -4.15
C LYS A 65 -14.38 5.08 -5.62
N ASN A 66 -13.28 5.74 -5.98
CA ASN A 66 -12.75 5.69 -7.34
C ASN A 66 -12.34 4.26 -7.72
N LEU A 67 -11.72 3.55 -6.80
CA LEU A 67 -11.34 2.16 -7.02
C LEU A 67 -12.56 1.26 -7.19
N ASP A 68 -13.59 1.45 -6.36
CA ASP A 68 -14.84 0.67 -6.47
C ASP A 68 -15.51 0.87 -7.82
N GLU A 69 -15.54 2.11 -8.34
CA GLU A 69 -16.07 2.40 -9.67
C GLU A 69 -15.25 1.72 -10.76
N PHE A 70 -13.93 1.77 -10.65
CA PHE A 70 -13.03 1.12 -11.60
C PHE A 70 -13.25 -0.40 -11.62
N MET A 71 -13.34 -1.02 -10.45
CA MET A 71 -13.59 -2.44 -10.32
C MET A 71 -14.95 -2.84 -10.88
N LYS A 72 -15.95 -1.99 -10.71
CA LYS A 72 -17.29 -2.20 -11.25
C LYS A 72 -17.28 -2.23 -12.77
N ILE A 73 -16.51 -1.33 -13.39
CA ILE A 73 -16.31 -1.32 -14.84
C ILE A 73 -15.67 -2.61 -15.33
N LEU A 74 -14.70 -3.14 -14.56
CA LEU A 74 -14.00 -4.37 -14.89
C LEU A 74 -14.75 -5.64 -14.43
N GLU A 75 -15.90 -5.49 -13.80
CA GLU A 75 -16.70 -6.59 -13.26
C GLU A 75 -15.94 -7.42 -12.22
N LEU A 76 -15.11 -6.76 -11.42
CA LEU A 76 -14.34 -7.39 -10.33
C LEU A 76 -14.94 -7.04 -8.99
N ASN A 77 -14.89 -7.99 -8.05
CA ASN A 77 -15.26 -7.77 -6.66
C ASN A 77 -14.01 -7.63 -5.80
N ARG A 78 -14.09 -6.86 -4.71
CA ARG A 78 -12.97 -6.73 -3.76
C ARG A 78 -12.52 -8.07 -3.20
N GLU A 79 -13.41 -9.04 -3.13
CA GLU A 79 -13.09 -10.40 -2.67
C GLU A 79 -12.16 -11.15 -3.61
N GLU A 80 -12.09 -10.75 -4.88
CA GLU A 80 -11.25 -11.38 -5.90
C GLU A 80 -9.83 -10.81 -5.96
N ILE A 81 -9.59 -9.71 -5.24
CA ILE A 81 -8.33 -8.97 -5.30
C ILE A 81 -7.73 -8.81 -3.91
N TYR A 82 -6.45 -8.47 -3.91
CA TYR A 82 -5.74 -8.03 -2.72
C TYR A 82 -5.25 -6.60 -3.00
N ILE A 83 -5.43 -5.72 -2.03
CA ILE A 83 -5.08 -4.29 -2.17
C ILE A 83 -4.06 -3.92 -1.11
N THR A 84 -3.00 -3.25 -1.53
CA THR A 84 -1.96 -2.78 -0.61
C THR A 84 -1.36 -1.48 -1.10
N ASN A 85 -0.46 -0.91 -0.32
CA ASN A 85 0.29 0.29 -0.68
C ASN A 85 1.79 0.03 -0.55
N VAL A 86 2.61 0.79 -1.26
CA VAL A 86 4.07 0.74 -1.11
C VAL A 86 4.46 1.10 0.32
N VAL A 87 3.95 2.23 0.82
CA VAL A 87 4.18 2.72 2.18
C VAL A 87 2.95 2.39 3.01
N LYS A 88 3.13 1.82 4.19
CA LYS A 88 2.02 1.37 5.05
C LYS A 88 1.65 2.37 6.13
N PHE A 89 2.42 3.43 6.31
CA PHE A 89 2.09 4.53 7.22
C PHE A 89 1.67 5.76 6.43
N ARG A 90 0.98 6.70 7.10
CA ARG A 90 0.54 7.93 6.46
C ARG A 90 1.64 8.97 6.45
N PRO A 91 2.16 9.37 5.26
CA PRO A 91 3.00 10.56 5.17
C PRO A 91 2.14 11.80 5.38
N TYR A 92 2.55 12.70 6.28
CA TYR A 92 1.77 13.90 6.57
C TYR A 92 2.67 15.10 6.80
N LYS A 93 2.08 16.28 6.73
CA LYS A 93 2.74 17.54 7.09
C LYS A 93 1.82 18.35 7.99
N ILE A 94 2.43 19.16 8.84
CA ILE A 94 1.72 20.06 9.76
C ILE A 94 1.90 21.48 9.28
N ASN A 95 0.78 22.22 9.12
CA ASN A 95 0.83 23.64 8.82
C ASN A 95 1.20 24.38 10.10
N LYS A 96 2.32 25.11 10.06
CA LYS A 96 2.84 25.81 11.25
C LYS A 96 1.93 26.92 11.76
N LYS A 97 1.12 27.53 10.89
CA LYS A 97 0.21 28.62 11.26
C LYS A 97 -1.09 28.11 11.85
N THR A 98 -1.71 27.11 11.21
CA THR A 98 -3.04 26.61 11.58
C THR A 98 -3.00 25.34 12.42
N GLN A 99 -1.84 24.70 12.53
CA GLN A 99 -1.64 23.38 13.15
C GLN A 99 -2.45 22.26 12.47
N SER A 100 -2.98 22.52 11.28
CA SER A 100 -3.70 21.48 10.52
C SER A 100 -2.73 20.45 9.96
N ILE A 101 -3.21 19.22 9.90
CA ILE A 101 -2.45 18.06 9.39
C ILE A 101 -3.01 17.67 8.02
N SER A 102 -2.14 17.55 7.04
CA SER A 102 -2.54 17.15 5.69
C SER A 102 -1.65 16.04 5.15
N ASN A 103 -2.18 15.27 4.20
CA ASN A 103 -1.41 14.25 3.51
C ASN A 103 -0.32 14.90 2.65
N ARG A 104 0.77 14.19 2.46
CA ARG A 104 1.83 14.54 1.51
C ARG A 104 2.32 13.28 0.82
N PRO A 105 2.99 13.40 -0.34
CA PRO A 105 3.63 12.24 -0.96
C PRO A 105 4.74 11.69 -0.04
N PRO A 106 5.00 10.37 -0.06
CA PRO A 106 6.12 9.82 0.68
C PRO A 106 7.45 10.30 0.11
N THR A 107 8.45 10.43 0.99
CA THR A 107 9.81 10.76 0.56
C THR A 107 10.47 9.52 -0.07
N LYS A 108 11.57 9.74 -0.78
CA LYS A 108 12.35 8.64 -1.36
C LYS A 108 12.84 7.68 -0.28
N GLU A 109 13.24 8.20 0.88
CA GLU A 109 13.68 7.37 2.00
C GLU A 109 12.54 6.55 2.58
N GLU A 110 11.36 7.15 2.75
CA GLU A 110 10.17 6.44 3.24
C GLU A 110 9.80 5.29 2.30
N ILE A 111 9.90 5.50 1.01
CA ILE A 111 9.69 4.44 0.00
C ILE A 111 10.77 3.37 0.14
N LYS A 112 12.02 3.78 0.26
CA LYS A 112 13.17 2.87 0.34
C LYS A 112 13.09 1.92 1.53
N ILE A 113 12.73 2.42 2.71
CA ILE A 113 12.61 1.58 3.90
C ILE A 113 11.37 0.68 3.87
N SER A 114 10.36 1.05 3.07
CA SER A 114 9.13 0.27 2.92
C SER A 114 9.23 -0.82 1.86
N GLU A 115 10.08 -0.61 0.87
CA GLU A 115 10.20 -1.48 -0.31
C GLU A 115 10.48 -2.95 -0.01
N PRO A 116 11.40 -3.31 0.90
CA PRO A 116 11.66 -4.72 1.20
C PRO A 116 10.43 -5.47 1.70
N PHE A 117 9.58 -4.79 2.47
CA PHE A 117 8.36 -5.40 3.01
C PHE A 117 7.29 -5.58 1.93
N LEU A 118 7.20 -4.64 0.99
CA LEU A 118 6.31 -4.78 -0.17
C LEU A 118 6.76 -5.95 -1.05
N LYS A 119 8.05 -6.05 -1.33
CA LYS A 119 8.60 -7.17 -2.12
C LYS A 119 8.30 -8.50 -1.47
N LYS A 120 8.47 -8.60 -0.16
CA LYS A 120 8.16 -9.81 0.60
C LYS A 120 6.67 -10.12 0.54
N GLU A 121 5.82 -9.11 0.69
CA GLU A 121 4.38 -9.25 0.57
C GLU A 121 3.98 -9.83 -0.79
N LEU A 122 4.53 -9.29 -1.87
CA LEU A 122 4.24 -9.76 -3.22
C LEU A 122 4.79 -11.16 -3.48
N GLU A 123 5.95 -11.50 -2.94
CA GLU A 123 6.48 -12.87 -3.00
C GLU A 123 5.53 -13.87 -2.35
N ILE A 124 5.03 -13.53 -1.16
CA ILE A 124 4.10 -14.40 -0.42
C ILE A 124 2.79 -14.55 -1.20
N LEU A 125 2.24 -13.45 -1.70
CA LEU A 125 0.98 -13.45 -2.44
C LEU A 125 1.11 -14.18 -3.77
N ASN A 126 2.24 -14.05 -4.43
CA ASN A 126 2.54 -14.67 -5.74
C ASN A 126 1.38 -14.50 -6.74
N PRO A 127 0.94 -13.26 -7.02
CA PRO A 127 -0.20 -13.04 -7.91
C PRO A 127 0.16 -13.26 -9.38
N LYS A 128 -0.85 -13.43 -10.22
CA LYS A 128 -0.67 -13.49 -11.67
C LYS A 128 -0.53 -12.11 -12.29
N LEU A 129 -1.14 -11.10 -11.65
CA LEU A 129 -1.13 -9.72 -12.16
C LEU A 129 -0.99 -8.76 -11.00
N VAL A 130 -0.08 -7.80 -11.15
CA VAL A 130 0.07 -6.68 -10.23
C VAL A 130 -0.26 -5.40 -10.97
N VAL A 131 -1.21 -4.63 -10.41
CA VAL A 131 -1.64 -3.36 -11.00
C VAL A 131 -1.14 -2.23 -10.12
N SER A 132 -0.32 -1.35 -10.68
CA SER A 132 0.17 -0.16 -9.98
C SER A 132 -0.83 0.99 -10.15
N LEU A 133 -1.16 1.66 -9.04
CA LEU A 133 -2.06 2.81 -9.01
C LEU A 133 -1.22 4.06 -8.74
N GLY A 134 -0.73 4.67 -9.81
CA GLY A 134 0.10 5.85 -9.78
C GLY A 134 1.58 5.58 -10.06
N ASN A 135 2.36 6.66 -10.09
CA ASN A 135 3.78 6.58 -10.47
C ASN A 135 4.69 6.00 -9.39
N VAL A 136 4.39 6.25 -8.11
CA VAL A 136 5.22 5.72 -7.01
C VAL A 136 5.27 4.21 -7.01
N PRO A 137 4.13 3.48 -7.00
CA PRO A 137 4.19 2.03 -7.07
C PRO A 137 4.76 1.53 -8.40
N LEU A 138 4.51 2.21 -9.50
CA LEU A 138 5.06 1.84 -10.80
C LEU A 138 6.60 1.84 -10.78
N LYS A 139 7.19 2.92 -10.28
CA LYS A 139 8.65 3.03 -10.13
C LYS A 139 9.21 1.95 -9.21
N CYS A 140 8.54 1.71 -8.10
CA CYS A 140 8.96 0.71 -7.13
C CYS A 140 8.95 -0.70 -7.73
N LEU A 141 7.89 -1.05 -8.47
CA LEU A 141 7.72 -2.39 -9.04
C LEU A 141 8.62 -2.63 -10.25
N THR A 142 8.85 -1.61 -11.08
CA THR A 142 9.69 -1.74 -12.28
C THR A 142 11.17 -1.53 -11.99
N GLY A 143 11.50 -0.85 -10.88
CA GLY A 143 12.88 -0.45 -10.59
C GLY A 143 13.36 0.72 -11.45
N ASP A 144 12.48 1.32 -12.23
CA ASP A 144 12.80 2.45 -13.13
C ASP A 144 12.36 3.76 -12.50
N GLU A 145 13.32 4.55 -12.01
CA GLU A 145 13.08 5.84 -11.34
C GLU A 145 12.40 6.86 -12.24
N SER A 146 12.53 6.71 -13.57
CA SER A 146 11.92 7.62 -14.53
C SER A 146 10.55 7.17 -15.03
N ALA A 147 10.07 5.99 -14.58
CA ALA A 147 8.82 5.42 -15.05
C ALA A 147 7.61 6.31 -14.74
N THR A 148 6.72 6.43 -15.70
CA THR A 148 5.43 7.12 -15.54
C THR A 148 4.32 6.25 -16.12
N ILE A 149 3.08 6.53 -15.71
CA ILE A 149 1.90 5.78 -16.18
C ILE A 149 1.83 5.75 -17.72
N GLY A 150 2.17 6.85 -18.37
CA GLY A 150 2.15 6.94 -19.84
C GLY A 150 3.13 6.00 -20.55
N GLU A 151 4.18 5.54 -19.88
CA GLU A 151 5.22 4.67 -20.45
C GLU A 151 4.91 3.18 -20.32
N TYR A 152 4.09 2.79 -19.34
CA TYR A 152 3.85 1.41 -18.98
C TYR A 152 2.37 0.98 -19.10
N HIS A 153 1.71 1.49 -20.07
CA HIS A 153 0.33 1.09 -20.33
C HIS A 153 0.26 -0.38 -20.73
#